data_24985b4924ae7da000d25fd422ed5272
#
_entry.id   24985b4924ae7da000d25fd422ed5272
#
_cell.length_a   1.000
_cell.length_b   1.000
_cell.length_c   1.000
_cell.angle_alpha   90.00
_cell.angle_beta   90.00
_cell.angle_gamma   90.00
#
_symmetry.space_group_name_H-M   'P 1'
#
loop_
_entity.id
_entity.type
_entity.pdbx_description
1 polymer ?
#
loop_
_entity_poly.entity_id
_entity_poly.type
_entity_poly.pdbx_seq_one_letter_code
_entity_poly.pdbx_strand_id
1 'polypeptide(L)'
;MYKRQDINNVDIENKNILLAIGSRFLNDTANYYMNCKANVFTRVLPTYESITKAFGSCIKNANIAILEPSKNNKSILEKKLCEFWQIDYVLCRESGSYSQKNWESIVSGSKMKLFLVKRPKVLNDYSYSFDQYHNLINHIIKKY
;
A
#
# COMPACT_ATOMS: atom_id res chain seq x y z
N MET A 1 -14.14 5.05 5.30
CA MET A 1 -12.75 4.53 5.29
C MET A 1 -12.65 3.37 6.27
N TYR A 2 -12.23 2.22 5.80
CA TYR A 2 -12.20 0.98 6.59
C TYR A 2 -10.76 0.63 6.99
N LYS A 3 -10.60 -0.05 8.12
CA LYS A 3 -9.31 -0.57 8.60
C LYS A 3 -9.10 -2.00 8.07
N ARG A 4 -7.85 -2.51 8.06
CA ARG A 4 -7.54 -3.87 7.58
C ARG A 4 -8.41 -4.96 8.23
N GLN A 5 -8.78 -4.78 9.50
CA GLN A 5 -9.65 -5.71 10.22
C GLN A 5 -11.07 -5.80 9.63
N ASP A 6 -11.52 -4.71 9.00
CA ASP A 6 -12.87 -4.63 8.46
C ASP A 6 -12.99 -5.31 7.09
N ILE A 7 -11.88 -5.39 6.33
CA ILE A 7 -11.88 -6.05 5.01
C ILE A 7 -12.15 -7.55 5.11
N ASN A 8 -11.78 -8.18 6.22
CA ASN A 8 -12.03 -9.61 6.42
C ASN A 8 -13.53 -9.96 6.51
N ASN A 9 -14.37 -8.97 6.78
CA ASN A 9 -15.82 -9.12 6.89
C ASN A 9 -16.56 -8.70 5.60
N VAL A 10 -15.83 -8.30 4.57
CA VAL A 10 -16.39 -7.86 3.29
C VAL A 10 -16.25 -8.97 2.27
N ASP A 11 -17.30 -9.20 1.50
CA ASP A 11 -17.24 -10.12 0.36
C ASP A 11 -16.32 -9.52 -0.72
N ILE A 12 -15.19 -10.19 -0.93
CA ILE A 12 -14.15 -9.79 -1.90
C ILE A 12 -14.05 -10.77 -3.09
N GLU A 13 -14.84 -11.83 -3.09
CA GLU A 13 -14.85 -12.79 -4.20
C GLU A 13 -15.25 -12.07 -5.51
N ASN A 14 -14.44 -12.28 -6.55
CA ASN A 14 -14.58 -11.66 -7.87
C ASN A 14 -14.48 -10.10 -7.86
N LYS A 15 -14.01 -9.49 -6.77
CA LYS A 15 -13.76 -8.05 -6.70
C LYS A 15 -12.36 -7.69 -7.18
N ASN A 16 -12.23 -6.49 -7.73
CA ASN A 16 -10.97 -5.95 -8.19
C ASN A 16 -10.33 -5.12 -7.08
N ILE A 17 -9.19 -5.59 -6.57
CA ILE A 17 -8.48 -4.97 -5.45
C ILE A 17 -7.16 -4.40 -5.94
N LEU A 18 -6.96 -3.11 -5.71
CA LEU A 18 -5.69 -2.43 -5.95
C LEU A 18 -4.84 -2.40 -4.68
N LEU A 19 -3.66 -2.98 -4.75
CA LEU A 19 -2.67 -2.93 -3.67
C LEU A 19 -1.73 -1.73 -3.85
N ALA A 20 -1.94 -0.68 -3.08
CA ALA A 20 -1.08 0.51 -3.00
C ALA A 20 -0.28 0.52 -1.69
N ILE A 21 0.34 -0.61 -1.35
CA ILE A 21 1.00 -0.86 -0.07
C ILE A 21 2.53 -0.85 -0.15
N GLY A 22 3.10 -0.57 -1.30
CA GLY A 22 4.53 -0.71 -1.58
C GLY A 22 4.90 -2.16 -1.91
N SER A 23 6.18 -2.37 -2.21
CA SER A 23 6.65 -3.66 -2.73
C SER A 23 7.02 -4.69 -1.66
N ARG A 24 7.29 -4.25 -0.43
CA ARG A 24 7.85 -5.11 0.63
C ARG A 24 6.97 -6.32 1.00
N PHE A 25 5.66 -6.11 1.13
CA PHE A 25 4.70 -7.16 1.49
C PHE A 25 3.74 -7.50 0.35
N LEU A 26 4.08 -7.08 -0.87
CA LEU A 26 3.20 -7.19 -2.02
C LEU A 26 2.82 -8.63 -2.34
N ASN A 27 3.81 -9.51 -2.43
CA ASN A 27 3.59 -10.90 -2.82
C ASN A 27 2.70 -11.65 -1.81
N ASP A 28 2.98 -11.52 -0.52
CA ASP A 28 2.20 -12.21 0.53
C ASP A 28 0.77 -11.69 0.60
N THR A 29 0.59 -10.38 0.47
CA THR A 29 -0.73 -9.75 0.44
C THR A 29 -1.52 -10.14 -0.79
N ALA A 30 -0.87 -10.15 -1.96
CA ALA A 30 -1.49 -10.58 -3.21
C ALA A 30 -1.93 -12.04 -3.16
N ASN A 31 -1.09 -12.94 -2.66
CA ASN A 31 -1.44 -14.35 -2.47
C ASN A 31 -2.66 -14.53 -1.57
N TYR A 32 -2.72 -13.80 -0.48
CA TYR A 32 -3.88 -13.85 0.42
C TYR A 32 -5.18 -13.51 -0.30
N TYR A 33 -5.23 -12.38 -1.01
CA TYR A 33 -6.46 -11.97 -1.71
C TYR A 33 -6.78 -12.82 -2.93
N MET A 34 -5.78 -13.33 -3.63
CA MET A 34 -6.00 -14.27 -4.74
C MET A 34 -6.57 -15.60 -4.24
N ASN A 35 -6.16 -16.08 -3.08
CA ASN A 35 -6.75 -17.25 -2.43
C ASN A 35 -8.20 -17.01 -2.02
N CYS A 36 -8.58 -15.76 -1.76
CA CYS A 36 -9.97 -15.36 -1.54
C CYS A 36 -10.75 -15.13 -2.86
N LYS A 37 -10.18 -15.52 -4.00
CA LYS A 37 -10.75 -15.37 -5.35
C LYS A 37 -10.99 -13.93 -5.79
N ALA A 38 -10.23 -12.97 -5.25
CA ALA A 38 -10.21 -11.61 -5.72
C ALA A 38 -9.26 -11.45 -6.92
N ASN A 39 -9.52 -10.46 -7.77
CA ASN A 39 -8.60 -10.04 -8.81
C ASN A 39 -7.66 -8.97 -8.22
N VAL A 40 -6.36 -9.21 -8.30
CA VAL A 40 -5.36 -8.37 -7.66
C VAL A 40 -4.62 -7.54 -8.68
N PHE A 41 -4.52 -6.25 -8.40
CA PHE A 41 -3.79 -5.24 -9.16
C PHE A 41 -2.82 -4.52 -8.23
N THR A 42 -1.78 -3.93 -8.77
CA THR A 42 -0.85 -3.13 -7.97
C THR A 42 -0.30 -1.93 -8.74
N ARG A 43 0.03 -0.89 -7.99
CA ARG A 43 0.84 0.23 -8.44
C ARG A 43 2.11 0.28 -7.60
N VAL A 44 3.26 0.27 -8.25
CA VAL A 44 4.57 0.35 -7.64
C VAL A 44 5.35 1.54 -8.16
N LEU A 45 6.33 1.97 -7.36
CA LEU A 45 7.23 3.06 -7.74
C LEU A 45 8.20 2.63 -8.85
N PRO A 46 8.68 3.57 -9.69
CA PRO A 46 9.67 3.30 -10.73
C PRO A 46 11.09 3.13 -10.18
N THR A 47 11.25 2.24 -9.22
CA THR A 47 12.55 1.85 -8.66
C THR A 47 12.87 0.42 -9.02
N TYR A 48 14.15 0.10 -9.18
CA TYR A 48 14.60 -1.25 -9.50
C TYR A 48 14.04 -2.29 -8.52
N GLU A 49 14.11 -2.01 -7.23
CA GLU A 49 13.60 -2.91 -6.20
C GLU A 49 12.09 -3.14 -6.30
N SER A 50 11.32 -2.06 -6.46
CA SER A 50 9.85 -2.15 -6.56
C SER A 50 9.40 -2.89 -7.82
N ILE A 51 10.04 -2.62 -8.95
CA ILE A 51 9.76 -3.28 -10.22
C ILE A 51 10.10 -4.77 -10.13
N THR A 52 11.28 -5.11 -9.65
CA THR A 52 11.72 -6.50 -9.50
C THR A 52 10.79 -7.31 -8.59
N LYS A 53 10.41 -6.75 -7.46
CA LYS A 53 9.47 -7.40 -6.52
C LYS A 53 8.07 -7.56 -7.11
N ALA A 54 7.57 -6.56 -7.84
CA ALA A 54 6.26 -6.63 -8.46
C ALA A 54 6.19 -7.71 -9.54
N PHE A 55 7.13 -7.72 -10.46
CA PHE A 55 7.19 -8.72 -11.53
C PHE A 55 7.61 -10.12 -11.05
N GLY A 56 8.27 -10.23 -9.92
CA GLY A 56 8.56 -11.49 -9.23
C GLY A 56 7.41 -12.01 -8.36
N SER A 57 6.32 -11.27 -8.22
CA SER A 57 5.15 -11.65 -7.44
C SER A 57 4.17 -12.53 -8.22
N CYS A 58 3.15 -13.03 -7.54
CA CYS A 58 2.06 -13.78 -8.15
C CYS A 58 1.09 -12.94 -9.01
N ILE A 59 1.24 -11.61 -9.01
CA ILE A 59 0.36 -10.70 -9.76
C ILE A 59 0.69 -10.79 -11.26
N LYS A 60 -0.35 -10.89 -12.09
CA LYS A 60 -0.19 -10.88 -13.55
C LYS A 60 0.46 -9.57 -14.01
N ASN A 61 1.37 -9.65 -14.97
CA ASN A 61 2.09 -8.47 -15.49
C ASN A 61 1.15 -7.37 -16.00
N ALA A 62 0.04 -7.74 -16.64
CA ALA A 62 -0.98 -6.79 -17.09
C ALA A 62 -1.68 -6.02 -15.95
N ASN A 63 -1.58 -6.51 -14.73
CA ASN A 63 -2.19 -5.93 -13.54
C ASN A 63 -1.18 -5.12 -12.70
N ILE A 64 0.00 -4.87 -13.23
CA ILE A 64 1.06 -4.10 -12.58
C ILE A 64 1.24 -2.77 -13.29
N ALA A 65 1.08 -1.66 -12.58
CA ALA A 65 1.40 -0.32 -13.07
C ALA A 65 2.61 0.25 -12.34
N ILE A 66 3.46 0.91 -13.09
CA ILE A 66 4.66 1.59 -12.59
C ILE A 66 4.41 3.08 -12.69
N LEU A 67 4.14 3.73 -11.58
CA LEU A 67 3.78 5.15 -11.51
C LEU A 67 4.35 5.79 -10.25
N GLU A 68 4.90 7.00 -10.40
CA GLU A 68 5.17 7.87 -9.26
C GLU A 68 3.87 8.47 -8.71
N PRO A 69 3.77 8.68 -7.37
CA PRO A 69 2.67 9.43 -6.80
C PRO A 69 2.63 10.85 -7.37
N SER A 70 1.45 11.30 -7.76
CA SER A 70 1.29 12.68 -8.23
C SER A 70 1.56 13.67 -7.11
N LYS A 71 2.49 14.59 -7.32
CA LYS A 71 2.85 15.64 -6.36
C LYS A 71 1.88 16.85 -6.39
N ASN A 72 1.07 16.96 -7.43
CA ASN A 72 0.28 18.17 -7.74
C ASN A 72 -1.21 18.05 -7.43
N ASN A 73 -1.63 17.30 -6.45
CA ASN A 73 -3.03 17.08 -6.06
C ASN A 73 -3.99 16.65 -7.20
N LYS A 74 -3.45 16.29 -8.34
CA LYS A 74 -4.21 15.87 -9.52
C LYS A 74 -3.89 14.41 -9.79
N SER A 75 -4.29 13.52 -8.93
CA SER A 75 -4.11 12.06 -9.08
C SER A 75 -4.88 11.51 -10.31
N ILE A 76 -4.73 12.18 -11.44
CA ILE A 76 -5.47 11.89 -12.68
C ILE A 76 -5.09 10.52 -13.23
N LEU A 77 -3.80 10.19 -13.22
CA LEU A 77 -3.32 8.91 -13.76
C LEU A 77 -3.79 7.74 -12.88
N GLU A 78 -3.68 7.87 -11.58
CA GLU A 78 -4.14 6.86 -10.63
C GLU A 78 -5.66 6.67 -10.72
N LYS A 79 -6.40 7.76 -10.85
CA LYS A 79 -7.86 7.72 -11.04
C LYS A 79 -8.24 7.00 -12.33
N LYS A 80 -7.60 7.36 -13.44
CA LYS A 80 -7.81 6.73 -14.75
C LYS A 80 -7.43 5.25 -14.74
N LEU A 81 -6.36 4.89 -14.02
CA LEU A 81 -5.94 3.51 -13.85
C LEU A 81 -7.02 2.70 -13.10
N CYS A 82 -7.57 3.26 -12.03
CA CYS A 82 -8.66 2.63 -11.28
C CYS A 82 -9.92 2.46 -12.14
N GLU A 83 -10.26 3.44 -12.95
CA GLU A 83 -11.37 3.36 -13.90
C GLU A 83 -11.14 2.27 -14.95
N PHE A 84 -9.94 2.24 -15.52
CA PHE A 84 -9.55 1.24 -16.54
C PHE A 84 -9.60 -0.19 -16.00
N TRP A 85 -9.13 -0.40 -14.78
CA TRP A 85 -9.13 -1.71 -14.11
C TRP A 85 -10.43 -2.01 -13.37
N GLN A 86 -11.40 -1.10 -13.39
CA GLN A 86 -12.68 -1.24 -12.67
C GLN A 86 -12.48 -1.63 -11.21
N ILE A 87 -11.62 -0.91 -10.51
CA ILE A 87 -11.25 -1.19 -9.11
C ILE A 87 -12.44 -0.99 -8.18
N ASP A 88 -12.70 -1.98 -7.34
CA ASP A 88 -13.72 -1.95 -6.29
C ASP A 88 -13.14 -1.49 -4.95
N TYR A 89 -11.94 -1.98 -4.61
CA TYR A 89 -11.28 -1.71 -3.34
C TYR A 89 -9.84 -1.27 -3.54
N VAL A 90 -9.42 -0.27 -2.79
CA VAL A 90 -8.01 0.16 -2.70
C VAL A 90 -7.50 -0.16 -1.31
N LEU A 91 -6.38 -0.88 -1.23
CA LEU A 91 -5.67 -1.15 0.01
C LEU A 91 -4.43 -0.26 0.07
N CYS A 92 -4.38 0.66 1.01
CA CYS A 92 -3.29 1.62 1.19
C CYS A 92 -2.72 1.54 2.61
N ARG A 93 -1.43 1.85 2.76
CA ARG A 93 -0.81 1.96 4.10
C ARG A 93 -1.18 3.28 4.76
N GLU A 94 -1.49 3.23 6.05
CA GLU A 94 -1.67 4.40 6.89
C GLU A 94 -0.29 5.07 7.12
N SER A 95 0.05 6.04 6.28
CA SER A 95 1.35 6.71 6.31
C SER A 95 1.27 8.19 6.66
N GLY A 96 0.09 8.81 6.53
CA GLY A 96 -0.08 10.26 6.60
C GLY A 96 0.60 11.01 5.45
N SER A 97 1.14 10.30 4.46
CA SER A 97 1.88 10.86 3.33
C SER A 97 0.96 11.34 2.20
N TYR A 98 1.56 12.01 1.20
CA TYR A 98 0.88 12.38 -0.03
C TYR A 98 0.19 11.20 -0.73
N SER A 99 0.80 10.03 -0.70
CA SER A 99 0.23 8.84 -1.32
C SER A 99 -1.10 8.45 -0.68
N GLN A 100 -1.18 8.45 0.64
CA GLN A 100 -2.45 8.18 1.35
C GLN A 100 -3.51 9.23 1.02
N LYS A 101 -3.15 10.52 1.09
CA LYS A 101 -4.07 11.64 0.78
C LYS A 101 -4.59 11.57 -0.66
N ASN A 102 -3.74 11.19 -1.61
CA ASN A 102 -4.14 10.98 -2.99
C ASN A 102 -5.20 9.88 -3.12
N TRP A 103 -4.99 8.74 -2.46
CA TRP A 103 -5.98 7.66 -2.47
C TRP A 103 -7.29 8.03 -1.79
N GLU A 104 -7.24 8.76 -0.68
CA GLU A 104 -8.43 9.30 -0.01
C GLU A 104 -9.22 10.20 -0.95
N SER A 105 -8.55 11.09 -1.67
CA SER A 105 -9.17 11.99 -2.65
C SER A 105 -9.78 11.24 -3.84
N ILE A 106 -9.09 10.24 -4.40
CA ILE A 106 -9.57 9.43 -5.51
C ILE A 106 -10.85 8.68 -5.12
N VAL A 107 -10.82 8.05 -3.95
CA VAL A 107 -11.92 7.20 -3.47
C VAL A 107 -13.14 8.04 -3.06
N SER A 108 -12.95 9.23 -2.48
CA SER A 108 -14.04 10.07 -2.00
C SER A 108 -15.04 10.50 -3.11
N GLY A 109 -14.57 10.60 -4.34
CA GLY A 109 -15.40 10.95 -5.50
C GLY A 109 -15.88 9.76 -6.33
N SER A 110 -15.78 8.53 -5.83
CA SER A 110 -16.03 7.31 -6.58
C SER A 110 -16.87 6.29 -5.81
N LYS A 111 -17.22 5.18 -6.46
CA LYS A 111 -17.87 4.03 -5.83
C LYS A 111 -16.88 3.09 -5.11
N MET A 112 -15.58 3.33 -5.27
CA MET A 112 -14.53 2.53 -4.63
C MET A 112 -14.53 2.74 -3.12
N LYS A 113 -14.02 1.73 -2.40
CA LYS A 113 -13.79 1.81 -0.96
C LYS A 113 -12.29 1.73 -0.66
N LEU A 114 -11.85 2.52 0.31
CA LEU A 114 -10.47 2.55 0.77
C LEU A 114 -10.32 1.81 2.09
N PHE A 115 -9.39 0.88 2.13
CA PHE A 115 -8.96 0.21 3.35
C PHE A 115 -7.56 0.68 3.72
N LEU A 116 -7.39 1.15 4.95
CA LEU A 116 -6.09 1.54 5.47
C LEU A 116 -5.47 0.42 6.30
N VAL A 117 -4.29 -0.01 5.87
CA VAL A 117 -3.45 -0.90 6.68
C VAL A 117 -2.78 -0.07 7.76
N LYS A 118 -3.20 -0.26 8.99
CA LYS A 118 -2.61 0.43 10.13
C LYS A 118 -1.12 0.08 10.28
N ARG A 119 -0.35 1.06 10.73
CA ARG A 119 0.99 0.79 11.24
C ARG A 119 0.88 -0.11 12.47
N PRO A 120 1.80 -1.08 12.65
CA PRO A 120 1.91 -1.79 13.91
C PRO A 120 2.03 -0.77 15.05
N LYS A 121 1.29 -0.97 16.14
CA LYS A 121 1.52 -0.19 17.35
C LYS A 121 2.96 -0.43 17.76
N VAL A 122 3.72 0.64 17.96
CA VAL A 122 5.05 0.56 18.54
C VAL A 122 4.85 0.01 19.94
N LEU A 123 5.39 -1.18 20.20
CA LEU A 123 5.40 -1.73 21.55
C LEU A 123 6.27 -0.80 22.39
N ASN A 124 5.69 -0.21 23.45
CA ASN A 124 6.40 0.67 24.37
C ASN A 124 7.37 -0.10 25.30
N ASP A 125 7.88 -1.23 24.86
CA ASP A 125 8.63 -2.20 25.68
C ASP A 125 10.12 -2.24 25.35
N TYR A 126 10.67 -1.09 24.98
CA TYR A 126 12.11 -0.94 24.73
C TYR A 126 12.69 0.15 25.63
N SER A 127 13.93 -0.07 26.08
CA SER A 127 14.63 0.86 26.97
C SER A 127 14.96 2.21 26.33
N TYR A 128 15.11 2.23 24.99
CA TYR A 128 15.49 3.42 24.22
C TYR A 128 14.79 3.42 22.86
N SER A 129 14.41 4.64 22.41
CA SER A 129 13.92 4.88 21.08
C SER A 129 14.71 5.99 20.39
N PHE A 130 15.00 5.86 19.10
CA PHE A 130 15.79 6.84 18.34
C PHE A 130 15.09 7.20 17.05
N ASP A 131 14.92 8.51 16.85
CA ASP A 131 14.27 9.04 15.65
C ASP A 131 15.22 9.10 14.45
N GLN A 132 16.51 9.19 14.71
CA GLN A 132 17.54 9.31 13.70
C GLN A 132 18.67 8.30 13.94
N TYR A 133 19.18 7.75 12.84
CA TYR A 133 20.23 6.73 12.87
C TYR A 133 21.49 7.16 13.61
N HIS A 134 21.94 8.43 13.45
CA HIS A 134 23.13 8.91 14.11
C HIS A 134 22.96 9.07 15.63
N ASN A 135 21.76 9.32 16.11
CA ASN A 135 21.47 9.34 17.55
C ASN A 135 21.66 7.96 18.18
N LEU A 136 21.28 6.90 17.47
CA LEU A 136 21.56 5.53 17.86
C LEU A 136 23.06 5.25 17.95
N ILE A 137 23.83 5.65 16.92
CA ILE A 137 25.29 5.48 16.90
C ILE A 137 25.95 6.24 18.05
N ASN A 138 25.58 7.49 18.29
CA ASN A 138 26.11 8.28 19.39
C ASN A 138 25.80 7.67 20.76
N HIS A 139 24.63 7.09 20.92
CA HIS A 139 24.27 6.38 22.14
C HIS A 139 25.14 5.15 22.37
N ILE A 140 25.39 4.36 21.34
CA ILE A 140 26.25 3.16 21.40
C ILE A 140 27.68 3.57 21.77
N ILE A 141 28.25 4.58 21.10
CA ILE A 141 29.61 5.05 21.35
C ILE A 141 29.79 5.55 22.78
N LYS A 142 28.79 6.24 23.35
CA LYS A 142 28.88 6.71 24.75
C LYS A 142 28.76 5.61 25.78
N LYS A 143 28.10 4.52 25.46
CA LYS A 143 27.81 3.43 26.40
C LYS A 143 28.88 2.34 26.39
N TYR A 144 29.56 2.17 25.30
CA TYR A 144 30.55 1.13 25.05
C TYR A 144 31.87 1.71 24.54
#